data_104862fc2f97302d042f7bbeaea4d42c
#
_entry.id   104862fc2f97302d042f7bbeaea4d42c
#
_cell.length_a   1.000
_cell.length_b   1.000
_cell.length_c   1.000
_cell.angle_alpha   90.00
_cell.angle_beta   90.00
_cell.angle_gamma   90.00
#
_symmetry.space_group_name_H-M   'P 1'
#
loop_
_entity.id
_entity.type
_entity.pdbx_description
1 polymer ?
#
loop_
_entity_poly.entity_id
_entity_poly.type
_entity_poly.pdbx_seq_one_letter_code
_entity_poly.pdbx_strand_id
1 'polypeptide(L)'
;MPIRFIITSDLHQDIRKWEQLVRVVAQEKPRFVLVAGDLLPKDGGFEGQRRFFPVLADHFAAMRGSGETTILTFFGNDDFHPLEPLLDDLAAKGLCVNLNAKVHREASLVFCGMVHVRDYPFGYKHWCAPDDDFVSCPVQFCGEGLTLDDEGQWVQLKNLEEYLLAKPATSRSSGYVAQSS
;
A
#
# COMPACT_ATOMS: atom_id res chain seq x y z
N MET A 1 -6.72 -15.51 25.08
CA MET A 1 -7.13 -16.24 23.85
C MET A 1 -6.11 -15.98 22.76
N PRO A 2 -5.81 -16.94 21.86
CA PRO A 2 -4.92 -16.69 20.75
C PRO A 2 -5.50 -15.62 19.81
N ILE A 3 -4.66 -14.72 19.32
CA ILE A 3 -5.05 -13.72 18.34
C ILE A 3 -5.00 -14.37 16.95
N ARG A 4 -6.10 -14.30 16.20
CA ARG A 4 -6.21 -14.84 14.85
C ARG A 4 -5.97 -13.77 13.81
N PHE A 5 -5.24 -14.13 12.76
CA PHE A 5 -4.93 -13.30 11.60
C PHE A 5 -5.37 -13.99 10.31
N ILE A 6 -5.78 -13.21 9.35
CA ILE A 6 -5.84 -13.59 7.94
C ILE A 6 -4.89 -12.67 7.20
N ILE A 7 -4.05 -13.23 6.33
CA ILE A 7 -3.11 -12.48 5.51
C ILE A 7 -3.34 -12.87 4.06
N THR A 8 -3.44 -11.89 3.18
CA THR A 8 -3.60 -12.05 1.74
C THR A 8 -2.94 -10.91 1.00
N SER A 9 -2.67 -11.08 -0.31
CA SER A 9 -2.15 -10.06 -1.24
C SER A 9 -2.69 -10.30 -2.64
N ASP A 10 -2.40 -9.41 -3.57
CA ASP A 10 -2.64 -9.58 -5.02
C ASP A 10 -4.12 -9.84 -5.36
N LEU A 11 -5.01 -9.13 -4.72
CA LEU A 11 -6.46 -9.27 -4.96
C LEU A 11 -6.89 -8.51 -6.22
N HIS A 12 -6.30 -7.35 -6.49
CA HIS A 12 -6.60 -6.48 -7.62
C HIS A 12 -8.11 -6.28 -7.81
N GLN A 13 -8.60 -6.29 -9.06
CA GLN A 13 -10.02 -6.20 -9.41
C GLN A 13 -10.77 -7.54 -9.40
N ASP A 14 -10.17 -8.62 -8.91
CA ASP A 14 -10.87 -9.92 -8.88
C ASP A 14 -11.92 -9.95 -7.77
N ILE A 15 -13.13 -9.53 -8.12
CA ILE A 15 -14.28 -9.48 -7.21
C ILE A 15 -14.52 -10.82 -6.51
N ARG A 16 -14.27 -11.95 -7.18
CA ARG A 16 -14.48 -13.28 -6.58
C ARG A 16 -13.51 -13.54 -5.44
N LYS A 17 -12.25 -13.08 -5.57
CA LYS A 17 -11.27 -13.16 -4.48
C LYS A 17 -11.69 -12.29 -3.30
N TRP A 18 -12.13 -11.06 -3.55
CA TRP A 18 -12.65 -10.16 -2.53
C TRP A 18 -13.87 -10.75 -1.81
N GLU A 19 -14.86 -11.26 -2.53
CA GLU A 19 -16.03 -11.93 -1.95
C GLU A 19 -15.66 -13.18 -1.15
N GLN A 20 -14.68 -13.96 -1.62
CA GLN A 20 -14.15 -15.10 -0.89
C GLN A 20 -13.50 -14.66 0.42
N LEU A 21 -12.69 -13.61 0.40
CA LEU A 21 -12.07 -13.04 1.61
C LEU A 21 -13.15 -12.60 2.60
N VAL A 22 -14.17 -11.87 2.16
CA VAL A 22 -15.30 -11.45 3.01
C VAL A 22 -15.98 -12.67 3.68
N ARG A 23 -16.25 -13.73 2.92
CA ARG A 23 -16.84 -14.97 3.46
C ARG A 23 -15.95 -15.63 4.51
N VAL A 24 -14.66 -15.74 4.24
CA VAL A 24 -13.70 -16.34 5.18
C VAL A 24 -13.61 -15.50 6.46
N VAL A 25 -13.56 -14.19 6.34
CA VAL A 25 -13.53 -13.27 7.51
C VAL A 25 -14.80 -13.42 8.34
N ALA A 26 -15.96 -13.53 7.71
CA ALA A 26 -17.24 -13.72 8.43
C ALA A 26 -17.30 -15.06 9.18
N GLN A 27 -16.69 -16.12 8.64
CA GLN A 27 -16.63 -17.44 9.25
C GLN A 27 -15.60 -17.52 10.37
N GLU A 28 -14.38 -17.06 10.12
CA GLU A 28 -13.25 -17.20 11.03
C GLU A 28 -13.21 -16.14 12.13
N LYS A 29 -13.86 -15.00 11.90
CA LYS A 29 -13.89 -13.84 12.83
C LYS A 29 -12.49 -13.51 13.36
N PRO A 30 -11.54 -13.21 12.49
CA PRO A 30 -10.17 -12.89 12.91
C PRO A 30 -10.15 -11.53 13.63
N ARG A 31 -9.19 -11.33 14.52
CA ARG A 31 -8.93 -10.01 15.10
C ARG A 31 -8.35 -9.06 14.05
N PHE A 32 -7.50 -9.57 13.15
CA PHE A 32 -6.83 -8.78 12.12
C PHE A 32 -6.94 -9.45 10.76
N VAL A 33 -7.19 -8.64 9.75
CA VAL A 33 -7.02 -8.99 8.33
C VAL A 33 -5.95 -8.09 7.75
N LEU A 34 -4.87 -8.67 7.25
CA LEU A 34 -3.81 -7.95 6.53
C LEU A 34 -3.97 -8.18 5.03
N VAL A 35 -4.29 -7.13 4.29
CA VAL A 35 -4.29 -7.13 2.82
C VAL A 35 -3.00 -6.45 2.36
N ALA A 36 -2.02 -7.26 1.99
CA ALA A 36 -0.63 -6.85 1.80
C ALA A 36 -0.33 -6.46 0.35
N GLY A 37 -0.86 -5.32 -0.07
CA GLY A 37 -0.58 -4.72 -1.38
C GLY A 37 -1.35 -5.31 -2.56
N ASP A 38 -1.21 -4.65 -3.69
CA ASP A 38 -1.85 -4.96 -4.97
C ASP A 38 -3.38 -5.08 -4.84
N LEU A 39 -3.95 -4.01 -4.30
CA LEU A 39 -5.38 -3.88 -4.00
C LEU A 39 -6.19 -3.52 -5.23
N LEU A 40 -5.61 -2.70 -6.12
CA LEU A 40 -6.29 -1.95 -7.15
C LEU A 40 -6.17 -2.65 -8.52
N PRO A 41 -7.07 -2.32 -9.47
CA PRO A 41 -7.02 -2.89 -10.81
C PRO A 41 -5.67 -2.69 -11.52
N LYS A 42 -5.23 -3.71 -12.26
CA LYS A 42 -4.10 -3.59 -13.21
C LYS A 42 -4.51 -2.85 -14.48
N ASP A 43 -5.77 -2.98 -14.85
CA ASP A 43 -6.32 -2.41 -16.09
C ASP A 43 -6.94 -1.03 -15.85
N GLY A 44 -7.00 -0.22 -16.89
CA GLY A 44 -7.65 1.09 -16.86
C GLY A 44 -6.78 2.22 -16.29
N GLY A 45 -5.51 1.95 -15.99
CA GLY A 45 -4.54 2.95 -15.53
C GLY A 45 -4.99 3.67 -14.27
N PHE A 46 -4.54 4.92 -14.13
CA PHE A 46 -4.82 5.75 -12.96
C PHE A 46 -6.33 5.89 -12.66
N GLU A 47 -7.13 6.20 -13.68
CA GLU A 47 -8.57 6.36 -13.54
C GLU A 47 -9.29 5.04 -13.22
N GLY A 48 -8.81 3.92 -13.74
CA GLY A 48 -9.32 2.59 -13.40
C GLY A 48 -9.16 2.31 -11.92
N GLN A 49 -7.97 2.56 -11.39
CA GLN A 49 -7.69 2.39 -9.97
C GLN A 49 -8.52 3.36 -9.11
N ARG A 50 -8.57 4.63 -9.49
CA ARG A 50 -9.36 5.63 -8.75
C ARG A 50 -10.83 5.24 -8.63
N ARG A 51 -11.43 4.73 -9.71
CA ARG A 51 -12.84 4.30 -9.73
C ARG A 51 -13.12 3.04 -8.90
N PHE A 52 -12.10 2.30 -8.51
CA PHE A 52 -12.27 1.08 -7.71
C PHE A 52 -12.43 1.36 -6.21
N PHE A 53 -12.08 2.53 -5.71
CA PHE A 53 -12.15 2.85 -4.28
C PHE A 53 -13.52 2.67 -3.63
N PRO A 54 -14.66 3.00 -4.27
CA PRO A 54 -15.98 2.68 -3.71
C PRO A 54 -16.17 1.17 -3.51
N VAL A 55 -15.74 0.33 -4.46
CA VAL A 55 -15.81 -1.12 -4.36
C VAL A 55 -14.92 -1.65 -3.23
N LEU A 56 -13.70 -1.11 -3.11
CA LEU A 56 -12.79 -1.42 -2.01
C LEU A 56 -13.40 -1.05 -0.65
N ALA A 57 -14.06 0.11 -0.56
CA ALA A 57 -14.76 0.55 0.64
C ALA A 57 -15.87 -0.43 1.06
N ASP A 58 -16.66 -0.91 0.10
CA ASP A 58 -17.73 -1.87 0.35
C ASP A 58 -17.18 -3.21 0.87
N HIS A 59 -16.08 -3.71 0.30
CA HIS A 59 -15.42 -4.92 0.79
C HIS A 59 -14.85 -4.75 2.20
N PHE A 60 -14.21 -3.61 2.50
CA PHE A 60 -13.71 -3.32 3.84
C PHE A 60 -14.85 -3.21 4.85
N ALA A 61 -15.94 -2.52 4.50
CA ALA A 61 -17.13 -2.43 5.35
C ALA A 61 -17.74 -3.82 5.64
N ALA A 62 -17.85 -4.67 4.60
CA ALA A 62 -18.36 -6.03 4.74
C ALA A 62 -17.50 -6.91 5.65
N MET A 63 -16.15 -6.81 5.54
CA MET A 63 -15.23 -7.56 6.40
C MET A 63 -15.26 -7.08 7.86
N ARG A 64 -15.44 -5.77 8.08
CA ARG A 64 -15.54 -5.24 9.44
C ARG A 64 -16.78 -5.71 10.19
N GLY A 65 -17.90 -5.87 9.48
CA GLY A 65 -19.16 -6.36 10.07
C GLY A 65 -19.52 -5.65 11.38
N SER A 66 -19.52 -6.40 12.49
CA SER A 66 -19.81 -5.87 13.84
C SER A 66 -18.68 -5.01 14.45
N GLY A 67 -17.56 -4.81 13.77
CA GLY A 67 -16.48 -3.91 14.20
C GLY A 67 -15.38 -4.55 15.04
N GLU A 68 -15.35 -5.87 15.21
CA GLU A 68 -14.30 -6.57 15.97
C GLU A 68 -13.03 -6.84 15.14
N THR A 69 -13.15 -6.87 13.81
CA THR A 69 -12.04 -7.11 12.90
C THR A 69 -11.37 -5.79 12.49
N THR A 70 -10.08 -5.66 12.74
CA THR A 70 -9.26 -4.55 12.23
C THR A 70 -8.65 -4.96 10.89
N ILE A 71 -8.89 -4.15 9.87
CA ILE A 71 -8.31 -4.34 8.54
C ILE A 71 -7.06 -3.47 8.43
N LEU A 72 -5.93 -4.11 8.18
CA LEU A 72 -4.63 -3.49 7.97
C LEU A 72 -4.30 -3.60 6.49
N THR A 73 -3.88 -2.52 5.85
CA THR A 73 -3.56 -2.56 4.44
C THR A 73 -2.50 -1.53 4.06
N PHE A 74 -1.83 -1.76 2.96
CA PHE A 74 -0.89 -0.85 2.31
C PHE A 74 -0.87 -1.14 0.81
N PHE A 75 -0.33 -0.21 0.03
CA PHE A 75 -0.23 -0.36 -1.42
C PHE A 75 0.92 -1.30 -1.81
N GLY A 76 0.71 -2.06 -2.88
CA GLY A 76 1.74 -2.84 -3.56
C GLY A 76 2.37 -2.08 -4.72
N ASN A 77 3.22 -2.78 -5.49
CA ASN A 77 3.92 -2.17 -6.62
C ASN A 77 3.01 -1.78 -7.78
N ASP A 78 1.85 -2.40 -7.90
CA ASP A 78 0.86 -2.09 -8.95
C ASP A 78 -0.15 -1.00 -8.52
N ASP A 79 -0.20 -0.63 -7.23
CA ASP A 79 -1.10 0.40 -6.71
C ASP A 79 -0.46 1.79 -6.83
N PHE A 80 -1.10 2.73 -7.48
CA PHE A 80 -0.48 4.01 -7.81
C PHE A 80 -0.36 4.96 -6.61
N HIS A 81 0.87 5.37 -6.31
CA HIS A 81 1.21 6.25 -5.18
C HIS A 81 0.32 7.49 -5.05
N PRO A 82 0.00 8.27 -6.12
CA PRO A 82 -0.84 9.46 -5.98
C PRO A 82 -2.28 9.19 -5.53
N LEU A 83 -2.69 7.92 -5.43
CA LEU A 83 -4.00 7.52 -4.90
C LEU A 83 -3.99 7.28 -3.38
N GLU A 84 -2.84 7.41 -2.71
CA GLU A 84 -2.74 7.24 -1.27
C GLU A 84 -3.73 8.11 -0.46
N PRO A 85 -4.01 9.38 -0.82
CA PRO A 85 -5.02 10.17 -0.13
C PRO A 85 -6.41 9.53 -0.09
N LEU A 86 -6.79 8.76 -1.13
CA LEU A 86 -8.06 8.04 -1.13
C LEU A 86 -8.07 6.85 -0.15
N LEU A 87 -6.91 6.21 0.06
CA LEU A 87 -6.78 5.17 1.08
C LEU A 87 -6.81 5.79 2.50
N ASP A 88 -6.21 6.97 2.67
CA ASP A 88 -6.30 7.74 3.92
C ASP A 88 -7.76 8.16 4.21
N ASP A 89 -8.55 8.50 3.20
CA ASP A 89 -9.98 8.78 3.37
C ASP A 89 -10.76 7.56 3.86
N LEU A 90 -10.43 6.35 3.37
CA LEU A 90 -11.03 5.12 3.89
C LEU A 90 -10.62 4.85 5.33
N ALA A 91 -9.36 5.11 5.67
CA ALA A 91 -8.87 5.00 7.04
C ALA A 91 -9.54 6.01 7.97
N ALA A 92 -9.71 7.26 7.56
CA ALA A 92 -10.42 8.29 8.31
C ALA A 92 -11.89 7.94 8.58
N LYS A 93 -12.53 7.21 7.65
CA LYS A 93 -13.88 6.64 7.84
C LYS A 93 -13.88 5.40 8.74
N GLY A 94 -12.73 4.98 9.23
CA GLY A 94 -12.56 3.81 10.08
C GLY A 94 -12.76 2.48 9.34
N LEU A 95 -12.69 2.43 8.03
CA LEU A 95 -12.87 1.21 7.24
C LEU A 95 -11.61 0.32 7.24
N CYS A 96 -10.44 0.92 7.34
CA CYS A 96 -9.17 0.22 7.42
C CYS A 96 -8.15 1.05 8.23
N VAL A 97 -6.97 0.49 8.40
CA VAL A 97 -5.76 1.19 8.83
C VAL A 97 -4.80 1.22 7.63
N ASN A 98 -4.49 2.43 7.14
CA ASN A 98 -3.46 2.59 6.12
C ASN A 98 -2.08 2.47 6.76
N LEU A 99 -1.31 1.47 6.33
CA LEU A 99 0.05 1.21 6.81
C LEU A 99 1.13 1.73 5.84
N ASN A 100 0.79 2.44 4.75
CA ASN A 100 1.81 2.99 3.84
C ASN A 100 2.84 3.81 4.62
N ALA A 101 4.06 3.28 4.78
CA ALA A 101 5.13 3.88 5.56
C ALA A 101 4.69 4.37 6.97
N LYS A 102 3.72 3.69 7.59
CA LYS A 102 3.12 4.07 8.88
C LYS A 102 3.23 2.94 9.89
N VAL A 103 3.12 3.33 11.16
CA VAL A 103 3.09 2.39 12.30
C VAL A 103 1.71 2.44 12.93
N HIS A 104 1.12 1.28 13.15
CA HIS A 104 -0.11 1.12 13.91
C HIS A 104 0.14 0.29 15.16
N ARG A 105 -0.40 0.75 16.30
CA ARG A 105 -0.29 0.06 17.58
C ARG A 105 -1.69 -0.33 18.05
N GLU A 106 -1.88 -1.62 18.32
CA GLU A 106 -3.14 -2.10 18.84
C GLU A 106 -2.90 -3.23 19.85
N ALA A 107 -3.42 -3.07 21.05
CA ALA A 107 -3.14 -3.93 22.19
C ALA A 107 -1.62 -4.05 22.44
N SER A 108 -1.08 -5.27 22.44
CA SER A 108 0.37 -5.55 22.59
C SER A 108 1.11 -5.67 21.24
N LEU A 109 0.45 -5.37 20.13
CA LEU A 109 0.99 -5.56 18.78
C LEU A 109 1.39 -4.23 18.16
N VAL A 110 2.44 -4.27 17.37
CA VAL A 110 2.92 -3.16 16.55
C VAL A 110 2.99 -3.65 15.11
N PHE A 111 2.29 -2.93 14.22
CA PHE A 111 2.29 -3.18 12.78
C PHE A 111 3.05 -2.06 12.10
N CYS A 112 3.99 -2.43 11.23
CA CYS A 112 4.74 -1.48 10.42
C CYS A 112 4.55 -1.84 8.95
N GLY A 113 4.10 -0.89 8.15
CA GLY A 113 4.04 -1.05 6.70
C GLY A 113 5.27 -0.45 6.05
N MET A 114 5.96 -1.23 5.23
CA MET A 114 7.09 -0.78 4.42
C MET A 114 6.72 -0.95 2.95
N VAL A 115 6.46 0.15 2.27
CA VAL A 115 6.01 0.16 0.87
C VAL A 115 7.13 0.58 -0.09
N HIS A 116 8.15 1.26 0.44
CA HIS A 116 9.27 1.70 -0.38
C HIS A 116 10.35 0.64 -0.44
N VAL A 117 10.89 0.45 -1.63
CA VAL A 117 12.04 -0.42 -1.90
C VAL A 117 13.00 0.31 -2.82
N ARG A 118 14.28 -0.10 -2.79
CA ARG A 118 15.32 0.52 -3.62
C ARG A 118 15.04 0.37 -5.11
N ASP A 119 14.73 -0.84 -5.52
CA ASP A 119 14.39 -1.19 -6.89
C ASP A 119 13.65 -2.54 -6.92
N TYR A 120 12.89 -2.79 -7.97
CA TYR A 120 12.23 -4.06 -8.24
C TYR A 120 12.12 -4.32 -9.75
N PRO A 121 11.92 -5.59 -10.19
CA PRO A 121 12.05 -5.98 -11.60
C PRO A 121 10.85 -5.60 -12.48
N PHE A 122 10.03 -4.62 -12.08
CA PHE A 122 8.86 -4.17 -12.80
C PHE A 122 9.06 -2.79 -13.41
N GLY A 123 8.32 -2.46 -14.47
CA GLY A 123 8.45 -1.21 -15.19
C GLY A 123 8.00 0.03 -14.41
N TYR A 124 7.05 -0.11 -13.48
CA TYR A 124 6.60 1.00 -12.64
C TYR A 124 7.55 1.20 -11.46
N LYS A 125 8.04 2.41 -11.25
CA LYS A 125 9.07 2.74 -10.25
C LYS A 125 8.61 3.75 -9.19
N HIS A 126 7.33 4.02 -9.09
CA HIS A 126 6.79 5.08 -8.22
C HIS A 126 6.95 4.79 -6.70
N TRP A 127 7.16 3.53 -6.32
CA TRP A 127 7.47 3.15 -4.94
C TRP A 127 8.97 2.95 -4.67
N CYS A 128 9.83 3.23 -5.67
CA CYS A 128 11.26 3.18 -5.44
C CYS A 128 11.72 4.37 -4.59
N ALA A 129 12.53 4.07 -3.58
CA ALA A 129 13.16 5.05 -2.72
C ALA A 129 14.54 4.56 -2.27
N PRO A 130 15.51 5.45 -1.97
CA PRO A 130 16.78 5.04 -1.43
C PRO A 130 16.62 4.42 -0.04
N ASP A 131 17.48 3.46 0.31
CA ASP A 131 17.44 2.79 1.62
C ASP A 131 17.96 3.69 2.75
N ASP A 132 18.82 4.64 2.43
CA ASP A 132 19.44 5.57 3.36
C ASP A 132 19.70 6.94 2.71
N ASP A 133 20.20 7.90 3.48
CA ASP A 133 20.59 9.23 3.02
C ASP A 133 21.93 9.23 2.25
N PHE A 134 22.57 8.08 2.07
CA PHE A 134 23.87 7.94 1.43
C PHE A 134 23.79 7.63 -0.06
N VAL A 135 24.70 8.22 -0.75
CA VAL A 135 24.71 8.65 -2.14
C VAL A 135 24.84 7.54 -3.20
N SER A 136 25.01 6.27 -2.88
CA SER A 136 25.06 5.25 -3.91
C SER A 136 24.04 4.16 -3.70
N CYS A 137 22.98 4.26 -4.45
CA CYS A 137 21.98 3.21 -4.53
C CYS A 137 22.17 2.50 -5.88
N PRO A 138 23.03 1.49 -6.00
CA PRO A 138 23.13 0.78 -7.26
C PRO A 138 21.78 0.15 -7.58
N VAL A 139 21.28 0.42 -8.77
CA VAL A 139 20.05 -0.17 -9.30
C VAL A 139 20.27 -1.68 -9.41
N GLN A 140 19.39 -2.46 -8.82
CA GLN A 140 19.52 -3.90 -8.73
C GLN A 140 18.99 -4.63 -9.96
N PHE A 141 17.96 -4.06 -10.60
CA PHE A 141 17.22 -4.74 -11.66
C PHE A 141 17.19 -3.92 -12.94
N CYS A 142 16.50 -2.80 -12.94
CA CYS A 142 16.20 -2.03 -14.14
C CYS A 142 16.36 -0.54 -13.82
N GLY A 143 17.35 0.10 -14.43
CA GLY A 143 17.66 1.52 -14.21
C GLY A 143 16.68 2.49 -14.86
N GLU A 144 15.74 2.00 -15.64
CA GLU A 144 14.73 2.78 -16.35
C GLU A 144 13.32 2.24 -16.07
N GLY A 145 12.31 3.01 -16.36
CA GLY A 145 10.92 2.62 -16.17
C GLY A 145 9.95 3.79 -16.24
N LEU A 146 8.81 3.63 -15.60
CA LEU A 146 7.77 4.65 -15.51
C LEU A 146 7.52 5.02 -14.05
N THR A 147 7.29 6.29 -13.80
CA THR A 147 6.75 6.79 -12.54
C THR A 147 5.55 7.68 -12.78
N LEU A 148 4.90 8.09 -11.71
CA LEU A 148 3.82 9.09 -11.75
C LEU A 148 4.34 10.38 -11.11
N ASP A 149 3.99 11.53 -11.71
CA ASP A 149 4.11 12.83 -11.03
C ASP A 149 2.98 13.04 -10.02
N ASP A 150 2.99 14.18 -9.35
CA ASP A 150 2.00 14.54 -8.33
C ASP A 150 0.59 14.70 -8.90
N GLU A 151 0.47 14.96 -10.20
CA GLU A 151 -0.78 15.05 -10.94
C GLU A 151 -1.28 13.69 -11.47
N GLY A 152 -0.50 12.62 -11.25
CA GLY A 152 -0.84 11.28 -11.71
C GLY A 152 -0.56 11.05 -13.21
N GLN A 153 0.29 11.87 -13.83
CA GLN A 153 0.72 11.70 -15.20
C GLN A 153 1.95 10.78 -15.28
N TRP A 154 2.03 9.98 -16.34
CA TRP A 154 3.15 9.10 -16.56
C TRP A 154 4.41 9.85 -16.97
N VAL A 155 5.49 9.62 -16.25
CA VAL A 155 6.82 10.17 -16.52
C VAL A 155 7.77 9.02 -16.82
N GLN A 156 8.45 9.11 -17.96
CA GLN A 156 9.50 8.16 -18.34
C GLN A 156 10.76 8.42 -17.52
N LEU A 157 11.20 7.42 -16.78
CA LEU A 157 12.49 7.40 -16.11
C LEU A 157 13.54 6.80 -17.06
N LYS A 158 14.58 7.55 -17.35
CA LYS A 158 15.74 7.09 -18.11
C LYS A 158 16.85 6.55 -17.21
N ASN A 159 16.89 7.05 -15.98
CA ASN A 159 17.87 6.69 -14.98
C ASN A 159 17.20 6.77 -13.60
N LEU A 160 16.98 5.62 -12.98
CA LEU A 160 16.36 5.53 -11.66
C LEU A 160 17.23 6.18 -10.57
N GLU A 161 18.54 6.03 -10.64
CA GLU A 161 19.46 6.61 -9.65
C GLU A 161 19.39 8.14 -9.67
N GLU A 162 19.45 8.77 -10.84
CA GLU A 162 19.28 10.23 -10.96
C GLU A 162 17.93 10.70 -10.41
N TYR A 163 16.86 9.96 -10.70
CA TYR A 163 15.54 10.26 -10.19
C TYR A 163 15.49 10.20 -8.66
N LEU A 164 16.06 9.15 -8.05
CA LEU A 164 16.07 9.00 -6.60
C LEU A 164 16.92 10.07 -5.90
N LEU A 165 18.06 10.45 -6.51
CA LEU A 165 18.91 11.52 -5.99
C LEU A 165 18.25 12.91 -6.10
N ALA A 166 17.41 13.11 -7.10
CA ALA A 166 16.68 14.37 -7.28
C ALA A 166 15.49 14.55 -6.32
N LYS A 167 15.02 13.47 -5.68
CA LYS A 167 13.92 13.57 -4.70
C LYS A 167 14.37 14.36 -3.46
N PRO A 168 13.55 15.31 -2.95
CA PRO A 168 13.87 16.03 -1.72
C PRO A 168 14.10 15.08 -0.55
N ALA A 169 14.99 15.44 0.37
CA ALA A 169 15.29 14.63 1.57
C ALA A 169 14.07 14.34 2.44
N THR A 170 13.08 15.22 2.45
CA THR A 170 11.79 15.04 3.15
C THR A 170 10.96 13.88 2.60
N SER A 171 11.08 13.57 1.32
CA SER A 171 10.44 12.38 0.73
C SER A 171 11.24 11.09 0.99
N ARG A 172 12.51 11.24 1.44
CA ARG A 172 13.40 10.13 1.80
C ARG A 172 13.22 9.70 3.26
N SER A 173 12.79 10.61 4.15
CA SER A 173 12.74 10.41 5.61
C SER A 173 11.37 10.12 6.20
N SER A 174 10.31 9.97 5.41
CA SER A 174 8.99 9.53 5.91
C SER A 174 8.98 8.05 6.33
N GLY A 175 10.10 7.34 6.15
CA GLY A 175 10.36 6.04 6.73
C GLY A 175 10.81 6.16 8.18
N TYR A 176 9.94 5.83 9.11
CA TYR A 176 10.27 5.52 10.52
C TYR A 176 10.73 6.66 11.43
N VAL A 177 9.96 7.69 11.61
CA VAL A 177 10.02 8.43 12.88
C VAL A 177 9.15 7.68 13.88
N ALA A 178 9.78 6.88 14.73
CA ALA A 178 9.16 6.40 15.95
C ALA A 178 8.87 7.63 16.82
N GLN A 179 7.63 8.11 16.82
CA GLN A 179 7.22 9.07 17.84
C GLN A 179 7.18 8.31 19.17
N SER A 180 8.24 8.50 19.96
CA SER A 180 8.27 8.14 21.37
C SER A 180 7.41 9.14 22.14
N SER A 181 6.28 8.70 22.60
CA SER A 181 5.54 9.34 23.70
C SER A 181 5.23 8.31 24.76
#